data_4244cced4efe013330572729cc5843ad
#
_entry.id   4244cced4efe013330572729cc5843ad
#
_cell.length_a   1.000
_cell.length_b   1.000
_cell.length_c   1.000
_cell.angle_alpha   90.00
_cell.angle_beta   90.00
_cell.angle_gamma   90.00
#
_symmetry.space_group_name_H-M   'P 1'
#
loop_
_entity.id
_entity.type
_entity.pdbx_description
1 polymer ?
#
loop_
_entity_poly.entity_id
_entity_poly.type
_entity_poly.pdbx_seq_one_letter_code
_entity_poly.pdbx_strand_id
1 'polypeptide(L)'
;MIFGYSFAIQHYQRSLRGLQAPLRVAHLSDLHIGFFMRLGSVRRWVEATSALRPDLIVITGDLTDSGRKHQVLPALPELRKLRAPLGTWAVLGNHDYRFNDYQPKYPAQVVVSKKSSVNPPRVPMVPPEELENQLNELGIRLLHNAGVQLRKDLYLAGVEDLWHGEPNVTQACAEHTDSSAGLLICHNPDYLYQVPESVDLTLCGHTHGGQVVLPWYGPTFTASSYGQKFAGGWVDDPVPAFISRGLGLSTAPIRVACPAELVIHDFVPQ
;
A
#
# COMPACT_ATOMS: atom_id res chain seq x y z
N MET A 1 -1.61 -23.27 5.38
CA MET A 1 -0.52 -22.79 4.49
C MET A 1 -1.02 -22.96 3.06
N ILE A 2 -1.05 -21.89 2.25
CA ILE A 2 -1.43 -22.03 0.84
C ILE A 2 -0.24 -22.67 0.13
N PHE A 3 -0.46 -23.78 -0.55
CA PHE A 3 0.59 -24.47 -1.32
C PHE A 3 1.13 -23.53 -2.40
N GLY A 4 2.46 -23.32 -2.39
CA GLY A 4 3.14 -22.52 -3.41
C GLY A 4 3.16 -21.00 -3.17
N TYR A 5 2.61 -20.47 -2.05
CA TYR A 5 2.76 -19.05 -1.76
C TYR A 5 4.20 -18.70 -1.38
N SER A 6 4.78 -17.82 -2.15
CA SER A 6 6.09 -17.18 -1.89
C SER A 6 6.00 -15.70 -2.24
N PHE A 7 6.93 -14.91 -1.75
CA PHE A 7 7.12 -13.53 -2.13
C PHE A 7 8.58 -13.27 -2.48
N ALA A 8 8.81 -12.32 -3.36
CA ALA A 8 10.14 -11.83 -3.72
C ALA A 8 10.50 -10.61 -2.89
N ILE A 9 11.77 -10.41 -2.61
CA ILE A 9 12.30 -9.13 -2.12
C ILE A 9 12.84 -8.39 -3.34
N GLN A 10 12.29 -7.21 -3.61
CA GLN A 10 12.71 -6.36 -4.72
C GLN A 10 13.49 -5.17 -4.17
N HIS A 11 14.62 -4.86 -4.81
CA HIS A 11 15.45 -3.72 -4.46
C HIS A 11 15.47 -2.72 -5.60
N TYR A 12 15.18 -1.48 -5.29
CA TYR A 12 15.24 -0.38 -6.24
C TYR A 12 16.06 0.77 -5.65
N GLN A 13 16.89 1.37 -6.49
CA GLN A 13 17.63 2.58 -6.14
C GLN A 13 17.13 3.73 -7.01
N ARG A 14 16.86 4.89 -6.40
CA ARG A 14 16.45 6.10 -7.10
C ARG A 14 16.97 7.33 -6.34
N SER A 15 17.34 8.38 -7.06
CA SER A 15 17.58 9.68 -6.44
C SER A 15 16.26 10.36 -6.11
N LEU A 16 16.22 11.07 -4.99
CA LEU A 16 15.05 11.81 -4.54
C LEU A 16 15.44 13.25 -4.26
N ARG A 17 14.75 14.19 -4.90
CA ARG A 17 15.00 15.63 -4.76
C ARG A 17 14.76 16.04 -3.29
N GLY A 18 15.55 16.96 -2.77
CA GLY A 18 15.44 17.45 -1.39
C GLY A 18 16.05 16.54 -0.32
N LEU A 19 16.35 15.28 -0.64
CA LEU A 19 17.04 14.38 0.28
C LEU A 19 18.51 14.77 0.42
N GLN A 20 19.02 14.81 1.65
CA GLN A 20 20.41 15.18 1.96
C GLN A 20 21.26 14.00 2.44
N ALA A 21 20.62 12.92 2.88
CA ALA A 21 21.28 11.70 3.32
C ALA A 21 20.53 10.47 2.81
N PRO A 22 21.21 9.34 2.54
CA PRO A 22 20.56 8.11 2.10
C PRO A 22 19.41 7.71 3.00
N LEU A 23 18.40 7.04 2.41
CA LEU A 23 17.22 6.58 3.10
C LEU A 23 16.80 5.21 2.55
N ARG A 24 16.76 4.20 3.40
CA ARG A 24 16.19 2.89 3.07
C ARG A 24 14.76 2.77 3.55
N VAL A 25 13.83 2.58 2.63
CA VAL A 25 12.41 2.42 2.92
C VAL A 25 11.97 1.00 2.60
N ALA A 26 11.40 0.31 3.58
CA ALA A 26 10.66 -0.91 3.33
C ALA A 26 9.21 -0.56 3.02
N HIS A 27 8.75 -0.91 1.83
CA HIS A 27 7.40 -0.69 1.35
C HIS A 27 6.65 -2.02 1.33
N LEU A 28 5.71 -2.15 2.25
CA LEU A 28 4.75 -3.23 2.35
C LEU A 28 3.41 -2.73 1.83
N SER A 29 2.62 -3.59 1.21
CA SER A 29 1.29 -3.24 0.71
C SER A 29 0.41 -4.47 0.63
N ASP A 30 -0.90 -4.26 0.73
CA ASP A 30 -1.91 -5.27 0.42
C ASP A 30 -1.63 -6.59 1.16
N LEU A 31 -1.51 -6.51 2.47
CA LEU A 31 -1.21 -7.67 3.30
C LEU A 31 -2.37 -8.66 3.34
N HIS A 32 -3.61 -8.15 3.28
CA HIS A 32 -4.84 -8.93 3.35
C HIS A 32 -4.82 -10.00 4.44
N ILE A 33 -4.36 -9.61 5.64
CA ILE A 33 -4.38 -10.50 6.80
C ILE A 33 -5.81 -10.97 7.02
N GLY A 34 -6.03 -12.29 6.98
CA GLY A 34 -7.37 -12.85 7.06
C GLY A 34 -7.41 -14.32 6.62
N PHE A 35 -8.29 -14.65 5.69
CA PHE A 35 -8.54 -16.06 5.34
C PHE A 35 -7.32 -16.74 4.70
N PHE A 36 -6.70 -16.08 3.73
CA PHE A 36 -5.54 -16.63 3.02
C PHE A 36 -4.22 -16.30 3.70
N MET A 37 -4.06 -15.06 4.14
CA MET A 37 -2.82 -14.56 4.76
C MET A 37 -2.94 -14.59 6.28
N ARG A 38 -2.35 -15.63 6.87
CA ARG A 38 -2.45 -15.90 8.31
C ARG A 38 -1.13 -15.63 9.02
N LEU A 39 -1.11 -15.86 10.31
CA LEU A 39 0.04 -15.66 11.20
C LEU A 39 1.40 -16.10 10.60
N GLY A 40 1.45 -17.26 9.94
CA GLY A 40 2.69 -17.75 9.33
C GLY A 40 3.19 -16.91 8.16
N SER A 41 2.29 -16.26 7.40
CA SER A 41 2.66 -15.32 6.34
C SER A 41 3.18 -14.02 6.94
N VAL A 42 2.44 -13.48 7.93
CA VAL A 42 2.82 -12.24 8.62
C VAL A 42 4.19 -12.36 9.27
N ARG A 43 4.48 -13.47 9.96
CA ARG A 43 5.80 -13.73 10.54
C ARG A 43 6.93 -13.67 9.52
N ARG A 44 6.77 -14.33 8.39
CA ARG A 44 7.78 -14.32 7.32
C ARG A 44 8.02 -12.92 6.75
N TRP A 45 6.97 -12.12 6.56
CA TRP A 45 7.10 -10.74 6.10
C TRP A 45 7.83 -9.86 7.11
N VAL A 46 7.46 -10.00 8.39
CA VAL A 46 8.09 -9.26 9.49
C VAL A 46 9.56 -9.63 9.63
N GLU A 47 9.89 -10.92 9.61
CA GLU A 47 11.27 -11.42 9.69
C GLU A 47 12.11 -10.91 8.51
N ALA A 48 11.57 -11.01 7.29
CA ALA A 48 12.24 -10.52 6.09
C ALA A 48 12.47 -9.00 6.15
N THR A 49 11.45 -8.21 6.52
CA THR A 49 11.55 -6.76 6.65
C THR A 49 12.59 -6.36 7.70
N SER A 50 12.58 -7.00 8.85
CA SER A 50 13.52 -6.71 9.94
C SER A 50 14.97 -7.04 9.55
N ALA A 51 15.20 -8.14 8.83
CA ALA A 51 16.52 -8.54 8.35
C ALA A 51 17.14 -7.50 7.38
N LEU A 52 16.31 -6.74 6.66
CA LEU A 52 16.73 -5.72 5.70
C LEU A 52 17.10 -4.37 6.34
N ARG A 53 16.84 -4.23 7.65
CA ARG A 53 17.20 -3.03 8.45
C ARG A 53 16.80 -1.72 7.79
N PRO A 54 15.52 -1.49 7.48
CA PRO A 54 15.07 -0.23 6.88
C PRO A 54 15.18 0.93 7.88
N ASP A 55 15.36 2.15 7.37
CA ASP A 55 15.29 3.39 8.14
C ASP A 55 13.83 3.79 8.40
N LEU A 56 12.94 3.47 7.46
CA LEU A 56 11.52 3.77 7.46
C LEU A 56 10.74 2.55 6.97
N ILE A 57 9.60 2.27 7.57
CA ILE A 57 8.65 1.28 7.06
C ILE A 57 7.36 2.00 6.69
N VAL A 58 6.87 1.77 5.49
CA VAL A 58 5.56 2.25 5.03
C VAL A 58 4.66 1.10 4.62
N ILE A 59 3.37 1.21 4.93
CA ILE A 59 2.34 0.23 4.55
C ILE A 59 1.25 0.99 3.77
N THR A 60 1.11 0.70 2.49
CA THR A 60 0.21 1.42 1.60
C THR A 60 -1.17 0.77 1.51
N GLY A 61 -1.76 0.45 2.66
CA GLY A 61 -3.16 0.02 2.79
C GLY A 61 -3.40 -1.47 2.57
N ASP A 62 -4.66 -1.83 2.71
CA ASP A 62 -5.17 -3.21 2.67
C ASP A 62 -4.38 -4.15 3.61
N LEU A 63 -4.20 -3.68 4.87
CA LEU A 63 -3.58 -4.48 5.92
C LEU A 63 -4.42 -5.72 6.22
N THR A 64 -5.75 -5.56 6.17
CA THR A 64 -6.71 -6.58 6.56
C THR A 64 -7.60 -7.01 5.39
N ASP A 65 -8.10 -8.25 5.44
CA ASP A 65 -9.13 -8.72 4.53
C ASP A 65 -10.53 -8.36 5.08
N SER A 66 -11.39 -7.81 4.23
CA SER A 66 -12.70 -7.28 4.62
C SER A 66 -13.55 -8.28 5.43
N GLY A 67 -14.18 -7.80 6.51
CA GLY A 67 -15.16 -8.55 7.28
C GLY A 67 -14.64 -9.83 7.95
N ARG A 68 -13.34 -9.97 8.12
CA ARG A 68 -12.72 -11.19 8.66
C ARG A 68 -11.97 -10.96 9.96
N LYS A 69 -12.45 -10.01 10.76
CA LYS A 69 -11.88 -9.61 12.04
C LYS A 69 -11.39 -10.80 12.89
N HIS A 70 -12.19 -11.85 13.08
CA HIS A 70 -11.82 -13.02 13.86
C HIS A 70 -10.61 -13.80 13.30
N GLN A 71 -10.29 -13.63 12.01
CA GLN A 71 -9.12 -14.23 11.36
C GLN A 71 -7.92 -13.31 11.36
N VAL A 72 -8.15 -12.00 11.39
CA VAL A 72 -7.13 -10.95 11.41
C VAL A 72 -6.48 -10.87 12.81
N LEU A 73 -7.31 -10.78 13.84
CA LEU A 73 -6.87 -10.53 15.23
C LEU A 73 -5.74 -11.44 15.73
N PRO A 74 -5.71 -12.76 15.42
CA PRO A 74 -4.62 -13.62 15.88
C PRO A 74 -3.27 -13.33 15.23
N ALA A 75 -3.24 -12.69 14.06
CA ALA A 75 -2.01 -12.44 13.31
C ALA A 75 -1.52 -10.98 13.43
N LEU A 76 -2.43 -10.05 13.72
CA LEU A 76 -2.14 -8.63 13.77
C LEU A 76 -1.03 -8.26 14.77
N PRO A 77 -0.95 -8.87 15.99
CA PRO A 77 0.09 -8.56 16.97
C PRO A 77 1.53 -8.82 16.49
N GLU A 78 1.73 -9.67 15.48
CA GLU A 78 3.08 -9.89 14.92
C GLU A 78 3.64 -8.62 14.27
N LEU A 79 2.79 -7.74 13.75
CA LEU A 79 3.20 -6.47 13.15
C LEU A 79 3.90 -5.53 14.15
N ARG A 80 3.74 -5.74 15.47
CA ARG A 80 4.50 -5.00 16.50
C ARG A 80 6.00 -5.10 16.32
N LYS A 81 6.48 -6.15 15.67
CA LYS A 81 7.90 -6.37 15.42
C LYS A 81 8.45 -5.56 14.24
N LEU A 82 7.58 -4.95 13.44
CA LEU A 82 7.99 -3.99 12.41
C LEU A 82 8.50 -2.72 13.09
N ARG A 83 9.82 -2.55 13.12
CA ARG A 83 10.49 -1.41 13.76
C ARG A 83 11.53 -0.82 12.83
N ALA A 84 11.51 0.49 12.74
CA ALA A 84 12.52 1.27 11.99
C ALA A 84 12.82 2.57 12.77
N PRO A 85 14.02 3.15 12.63
CA PRO A 85 14.41 4.39 13.32
C PRO A 85 13.45 5.56 13.09
N LEU A 86 12.91 5.70 11.86
CA LEU A 86 11.93 6.74 11.50
C LEU A 86 10.48 6.28 11.68
N GLY A 87 10.27 5.08 12.23
CA GLY A 87 8.96 4.53 12.55
C GLY A 87 8.36 3.64 11.47
N THR A 88 7.16 3.14 11.78
CA THR A 88 6.29 2.39 10.88
C THR A 88 5.02 3.20 10.67
N TRP A 89 4.73 3.54 9.43
CA TRP A 89 3.62 4.40 9.03
C TRP A 89 2.73 3.70 8.02
N ALA A 90 1.44 3.97 8.06
CA ALA A 90 0.49 3.37 7.15
C ALA A 90 -0.60 4.34 6.72
N VAL A 91 -1.22 4.04 5.59
CA VAL A 91 -2.56 4.50 5.22
C VAL A 91 -3.49 3.30 5.18
N LEU A 92 -4.79 3.52 5.29
CA LEU A 92 -5.79 2.46 5.10
C LEU A 92 -6.11 2.29 3.62
N GLY A 93 -6.40 1.04 3.22
CA GLY A 93 -6.95 0.69 1.93
C GLY A 93 -8.44 0.35 2.01
N ASN A 94 -9.07 0.16 0.86
CA ASN A 94 -10.52 -0.06 0.79
C ASN A 94 -11.02 -1.30 1.55
N HIS A 95 -10.16 -2.30 1.74
CA HIS A 95 -10.51 -3.47 2.56
C HIS A 95 -10.50 -3.17 4.05
N ASP A 96 -9.63 -2.27 4.51
CA ASP A 96 -9.51 -1.91 5.91
C ASP A 96 -10.75 -1.18 6.41
N TYR A 97 -11.36 -0.32 5.60
CA TYR A 97 -12.63 0.35 5.93
C TYR A 97 -13.77 -0.65 6.18
N ARG A 98 -13.66 -1.86 5.65
CA ARG A 98 -14.62 -2.95 5.83
C ARG A 98 -14.20 -3.99 6.88
N PHE A 99 -13.36 -3.61 7.81
CA PHE A 99 -12.82 -4.51 8.83
C PHE A 99 -13.90 -5.26 9.62
N ASN A 100 -14.99 -4.56 9.98
CA ASN A 100 -16.12 -5.12 10.73
C ASN A 100 -17.22 -5.73 9.85
N ASP A 101 -17.28 -5.37 8.56
CA ASP A 101 -18.41 -5.71 7.69
C ASP A 101 -18.00 -6.67 6.58
N TYR A 102 -18.42 -7.94 6.71
CA TYR A 102 -18.39 -8.85 5.58
C TYR A 102 -19.56 -8.54 4.65
N GLN A 103 -19.31 -7.74 3.63
CA GLN A 103 -20.20 -7.69 2.47
C GLN A 103 -19.55 -8.53 1.36
N PRO A 104 -20.27 -9.49 0.75
CA PRO A 104 -19.74 -10.20 -0.40
C PRO A 104 -19.38 -9.15 -1.46
N LYS A 105 -18.11 -9.14 -1.82
CA LYS A 105 -17.59 -8.24 -2.84
C LYS A 105 -18.36 -8.48 -4.11
N TYR A 106 -18.91 -7.42 -4.66
CA TYR A 106 -19.48 -7.34 -5.98
C TYR A 106 -20.35 -8.55 -6.39
N PRO A 107 -21.58 -8.36 -6.86
CA PRO A 107 -22.27 -9.44 -7.52
C PRO A 107 -21.34 -10.03 -8.57
N ALA A 108 -21.35 -11.35 -8.71
CA ALA A 108 -20.48 -12.12 -9.61
C ALA A 108 -20.53 -11.69 -11.10
N GLN A 109 -21.08 -10.54 -11.39
CA GLN A 109 -21.26 -9.94 -12.71
C GLN A 109 -20.19 -8.91 -13.08
N VAL A 110 -19.15 -8.65 -12.27
CA VAL A 110 -17.94 -7.95 -12.74
C VAL A 110 -17.15 -8.95 -13.58
N VAL A 111 -17.78 -9.39 -14.62
CA VAL A 111 -17.19 -10.16 -15.70
C VAL A 111 -16.34 -9.20 -16.53
N VAL A 112 -15.09 -9.59 -16.69
CA VAL A 112 -14.16 -9.31 -17.76
C VAL A 112 -14.84 -8.64 -18.97
N SER A 113 -15.14 -7.37 -18.92
CA SER A 113 -15.43 -6.58 -20.08
C SER A 113 -14.21 -5.76 -20.41
N LYS A 114 -13.72 -5.89 -21.63
CA LYS A 114 -12.60 -5.13 -22.19
C LYS A 114 -12.76 -3.60 -22.13
N LYS A 115 -13.79 -3.09 -21.47
CA LYS A 115 -14.18 -1.68 -21.44
C LYS A 115 -14.76 -1.16 -20.13
N SER A 116 -14.73 -1.88 -19.03
CA SER A 116 -15.20 -1.30 -17.78
C SER A 116 -14.04 -0.95 -16.86
N SER A 117 -13.56 0.26 -17.01
CA SER A 117 -13.02 1.02 -15.90
C SER A 117 -14.15 1.18 -14.86
N VAL A 118 -14.38 0.20 -14.02
CA VAL A 118 -15.39 0.33 -12.96
C VAL A 118 -14.65 0.69 -11.70
N ASN A 119 -14.44 1.98 -11.51
CA ASN A 119 -14.40 2.47 -10.13
C ASN A 119 -15.80 2.23 -9.58
N PRO A 120 -15.96 1.42 -8.55
CA PRO A 120 -17.22 1.38 -7.84
C PRO A 120 -17.57 2.81 -7.41
N PRO A 121 -18.84 3.16 -7.36
CA PRO A 121 -19.24 4.47 -6.86
C PRO A 121 -18.58 4.66 -5.48
N ARG A 122 -17.98 5.83 -5.24
CA ARG A 122 -17.44 6.19 -3.93
C ARG A 122 -18.55 5.99 -2.90
N VAL A 123 -18.27 5.18 -1.91
CA VAL A 123 -19.15 5.01 -0.74
C VAL A 123 -18.31 5.44 0.47
N PRO A 124 -18.37 6.73 0.86
CA PRO A 124 -17.64 7.21 2.01
C PRO A 124 -18.02 6.39 3.26
N MET A 125 -17.01 5.92 3.95
CA MET A 125 -17.14 5.17 5.20
C MET A 125 -16.25 5.83 6.25
N VAL A 126 -16.64 5.71 7.50
CA VAL A 126 -15.78 6.12 8.60
C VAL A 126 -14.69 5.05 8.78
N PRO A 127 -13.42 5.43 8.93
CA PRO A 127 -12.37 4.48 9.28
C PRO A 127 -12.74 3.67 10.52
N PRO A 128 -12.43 2.36 10.59
CA PRO A 128 -12.80 1.53 11.73
C PRO A 128 -11.90 1.85 12.94
N GLU A 129 -12.41 2.64 13.87
CA GLU A 129 -11.69 3.08 15.09
C GLU A 129 -11.01 1.92 15.83
N GLU A 130 -11.65 0.76 15.85
CA GLU A 130 -11.06 -0.43 16.48
C GLU A 130 -9.77 -0.88 15.81
N LEU A 131 -9.71 -0.89 14.48
CA LEU A 131 -8.50 -1.25 13.73
C LEU A 131 -7.43 -0.19 13.95
N GLU A 132 -7.79 1.09 13.94
CA GLU A 132 -6.87 2.20 14.18
C GLU A 132 -6.23 2.10 15.57
N ASN A 133 -7.04 1.88 16.59
CA ASN A 133 -6.55 1.73 17.96
C ASN A 133 -5.58 0.55 18.09
N GLN A 134 -5.91 -0.59 17.48
CA GLN A 134 -5.03 -1.75 17.46
C GLN A 134 -3.70 -1.47 16.73
N LEU A 135 -3.72 -0.83 15.58
CA LEU A 135 -2.50 -0.47 14.84
C LEU A 135 -1.62 0.50 15.64
N ASN A 136 -2.23 1.50 16.28
CA ASN A 136 -1.52 2.44 17.14
C ASN A 136 -0.87 1.74 18.35
N GLU A 137 -1.56 0.80 18.99
CA GLU A 137 -1.00 -0.03 20.08
C GLU A 137 0.17 -0.91 19.62
N LEU A 138 0.18 -1.31 18.36
CA LEU A 138 1.27 -2.06 17.74
C LEU A 138 2.44 -1.15 17.33
N GLY A 139 2.28 0.17 17.43
CA GLY A 139 3.27 1.18 17.05
C GLY A 139 3.31 1.47 15.54
N ILE A 140 2.22 1.18 14.83
CA ILE A 140 1.99 1.57 13.44
C ILE A 140 1.16 2.85 13.45
N ARG A 141 1.71 3.94 12.94
CA ARG A 141 1.06 5.24 12.92
C ARG A 141 0.30 5.43 11.62
N LEU A 142 -0.97 5.79 11.72
CA LEU A 142 -1.81 6.04 10.55
C LEU A 142 -1.73 7.51 10.13
N LEU A 143 -1.76 7.73 8.82
CA LEU A 143 -1.86 9.04 8.22
C LEU A 143 -3.22 9.15 7.49
N HIS A 144 -4.09 10.02 8.01
CA HIS A 144 -5.40 10.33 7.44
C HIS A 144 -5.38 11.77 6.95
N ASN A 145 -5.06 11.99 5.67
CA ASN A 145 -4.87 13.31 5.10
C ASN A 145 -3.91 14.18 5.94
N ALA A 146 -2.84 13.55 6.41
CA ALA A 146 -1.90 14.15 7.33
C ALA A 146 -0.47 13.90 6.89
N GLY A 147 0.45 14.72 7.35
CA GLY A 147 1.87 14.54 7.10
C GLY A 147 2.72 14.83 8.32
N VAL A 148 3.97 14.45 8.25
CA VAL A 148 4.93 14.57 9.33
C VAL A 148 6.34 14.80 8.81
N GLN A 149 7.06 15.72 9.43
CA GLN A 149 8.48 15.91 9.19
C GLN A 149 9.26 14.82 9.93
N LEU A 150 9.77 13.82 9.23
CA LEU A 150 10.52 12.70 9.81
C LEU A 150 11.99 13.02 10.05
N ARG A 151 12.60 13.76 9.12
CA ARG A 151 13.94 14.30 9.16
C ARG A 151 13.90 15.71 8.57
N LYS A 152 14.91 16.54 8.79
CA LYS A 152 14.99 17.89 8.20
C LYS A 152 14.84 17.88 6.67
N ASP A 153 15.27 16.80 6.04
CA ASP A 153 15.29 16.58 4.58
C ASP A 153 14.22 15.58 4.10
N LEU A 154 13.28 15.15 4.95
CA LEU A 154 12.25 14.15 4.61
C LEU A 154 10.92 14.46 5.26
N TYR A 155 9.92 14.74 4.45
CA TYR A 155 8.51 14.84 4.83
C TYR A 155 7.75 13.61 4.33
N LEU A 156 6.96 12.99 5.19
CA LEU A 156 6.07 11.89 4.85
C LEU A 156 4.63 12.35 4.96
N ALA A 157 3.87 12.24 3.88
CA ALA A 157 2.44 12.47 3.84
C ALA A 157 1.68 11.18 3.56
N GLY A 158 0.41 11.12 3.98
CA GLY A 158 -0.49 10.03 3.67
C GLY A 158 -1.92 10.51 3.50
N VAL A 159 -2.62 9.93 2.54
CA VAL A 159 -4.02 10.25 2.26
C VAL A 159 -4.94 9.07 2.54
N GLU A 160 -6.21 9.37 2.78
CA GLU A 160 -7.26 8.37 2.91
C GLU A 160 -7.50 7.60 1.61
N ASP A 161 -8.24 6.48 1.69
CA ASP A 161 -8.55 5.67 0.52
C ASP A 161 -9.46 6.40 -0.48
N LEU A 162 -9.20 6.19 -1.77
CA LEU A 162 -9.97 6.81 -2.86
C LEU A 162 -11.42 6.30 -2.93
N TRP A 163 -11.69 5.05 -2.56
CA TRP A 163 -13.03 4.45 -2.70
C TRP A 163 -13.91 4.65 -1.47
N HIS A 164 -13.33 4.62 -0.28
CA HIS A 164 -14.07 4.66 0.98
C HIS A 164 -13.74 5.85 1.88
N GLY A 165 -12.62 6.54 1.64
CA GLY A 165 -12.24 7.77 2.32
C GLY A 165 -12.49 9.02 1.49
N GLU A 166 -11.96 10.13 1.96
CA GLU A 166 -11.97 11.44 1.30
C GLU A 166 -10.53 11.95 1.16
N PRO A 167 -9.71 11.38 0.22
CA PRO A 167 -8.32 11.73 0.11
C PRO A 167 -8.12 13.21 -0.20
N ASN A 168 -7.22 13.85 0.57
CA ASN A 168 -6.91 15.27 0.47
C ASN A 168 -5.40 15.50 0.59
N VAL A 169 -4.69 15.49 -0.55
CA VAL A 169 -3.24 15.69 -0.60
C VAL A 169 -2.83 17.10 -0.18
N THR A 170 -3.67 18.10 -0.44
CA THR A 170 -3.39 19.50 -0.03
C THR A 170 -3.30 19.59 1.49
N GLN A 171 -4.21 18.94 2.20
CA GLN A 171 -4.18 18.88 3.65
C GLN A 171 -2.98 18.05 4.14
N ALA A 172 -2.73 16.89 3.53
CA ALA A 172 -1.62 16.01 3.90
C ALA A 172 -0.24 16.67 3.74
N CYS A 173 -0.09 17.55 2.75
CA CYS A 173 1.14 18.26 2.45
C CYS A 173 1.17 19.71 2.98
N ALA A 174 0.23 20.13 3.83
CA ALA A 174 0.12 21.53 4.27
C ALA A 174 1.38 22.06 4.97
N GLU A 175 2.14 21.21 5.63
CA GLU A 175 3.39 21.58 6.32
C GLU A 175 4.66 21.20 5.50
N HIS A 176 4.50 20.60 4.31
CA HIS A 176 5.62 20.27 3.45
C HIS A 176 6.24 21.54 2.86
N THR A 177 7.55 21.54 2.77
CA THR A 177 8.32 22.64 2.16
C THR A 177 9.28 22.10 1.11
N ASP A 178 9.60 22.88 0.08
CA ASP A 178 10.53 22.52 -1.00
C ASP A 178 11.97 22.23 -0.52
N SER A 179 12.27 22.47 0.76
CA SER A 179 13.57 22.19 1.36
C SER A 179 13.76 20.74 1.78
N SER A 180 12.71 19.93 1.72
CA SER A 180 12.73 18.50 2.08
C SER A 180 12.10 17.65 0.99
N ALA A 181 12.56 16.40 0.86
CA ALA A 181 11.93 15.42 0.00
C ALA A 181 10.49 15.12 0.47
N GLY A 182 9.53 15.26 -0.44
CA GLY A 182 8.11 14.97 -0.21
C GLY A 182 7.78 13.54 -0.64
N LEU A 183 7.64 12.63 0.31
CA LEU A 183 7.18 11.26 0.06
C LEU A 183 5.71 11.13 0.45
N LEU A 184 4.86 10.74 -0.49
CA LEU A 184 3.44 10.47 -0.26
C LEU A 184 3.17 8.97 -0.24
N ILE A 185 2.40 8.49 0.72
CA ILE A 185 1.82 7.15 0.68
C ILE A 185 0.33 7.25 0.40
N CYS A 186 -0.13 6.45 -0.55
CA CYS A 186 -1.51 6.40 -1.02
C CYS A 186 -1.87 4.95 -1.35
N HIS A 187 -3.06 4.48 -1.01
CA HIS A 187 -3.42 3.11 -1.34
C HIS A 187 -3.69 2.95 -2.85
N ASN A 188 -4.65 3.69 -3.37
CA ASN A 188 -5.13 3.53 -4.74
C ASN A 188 -4.38 4.44 -5.73
N PRO A 189 -3.67 3.90 -6.75
CA PRO A 189 -2.89 4.69 -7.69
C PRO A 189 -3.74 5.54 -8.65
N ASP A 190 -5.05 5.32 -8.75
CA ASP A 190 -5.93 6.19 -9.53
C ASP A 190 -5.98 7.62 -8.97
N TYR A 191 -5.55 7.82 -7.71
CA TYR A 191 -5.42 9.13 -7.08
C TYR A 191 -4.24 9.95 -7.61
N LEU A 192 -3.27 9.35 -8.30
CA LEU A 192 -2.06 10.02 -8.81
C LEU A 192 -2.36 11.25 -9.68
N TYR A 193 -3.51 11.28 -10.37
CA TYR A 193 -3.93 12.45 -11.16
C TYR A 193 -4.34 13.67 -10.32
N GLN A 194 -4.43 13.52 -9.00
CA GLN A 194 -4.75 14.60 -8.06
C GLN A 194 -3.53 15.01 -7.22
N VAL A 195 -2.41 14.31 -7.37
CA VAL A 195 -1.17 14.59 -6.65
C VAL A 195 -0.42 15.74 -7.31
N PRO A 196 -0.05 16.79 -6.56
CA PRO A 196 0.69 17.92 -7.12
C PRO A 196 2.16 17.57 -7.40
N GLU A 197 2.79 18.28 -8.33
CA GLU A 197 4.22 18.12 -8.69
C GLU A 197 5.20 18.46 -7.55
N SER A 198 4.72 19.10 -6.49
CA SER A 198 5.51 19.34 -5.27
C SER A 198 5.78 18.08 -4.46
N VAL A 199 5.06 16.99 -4.71
CA VAL A 199 5.35 15.66 -4.16
C VAL A 199 6.41 15.00 -5.04
N ASP A 200 7.54 14.65 -4.45
CA ASP A 200 8.67 14.10 -5.22
C ASP A 200 8.47 12.64 -5.61
N LEU A 201 7.75 11.88 -4.79
CA LEU A 201 7.44 10.47 -5.04
C LEU A 201 6.20 10.01 -4.29
N THR A 202 5.36 9.23 -4.97
CA THR A 202 4.21 8.54 -4.34
C THR A 202 4.42 7.03 -4.32
N LEU A 203 4.16 6.38 -3.18
CA LEU A 203 4.16 4.94 -3.04
C LEU A 203 2.71 4.43 -2.92
N CYS A 204 2.34 3.47 -3.78
CA CYS A 204 0.97 2.95 -3.89
C CYS A 204 0.93 1.42 -3.80
N GLY A 205 -0.30 0.89 -3.60
CA GLY A 205 -0.63 -0.53 -3.67
C GLY A 205 -1.86 -0.81 -4.52
N HIS A 206 -2.85 -1.54 -3.96
CA HIS A 206 -4.22 -1.75 -4.47
C HIS A 206 -4.36 -2.71 -5.66
N THR A 207 -3.51 -2.60 -6.66
CA THR A 207 -3.71 -3.27 -7.96
C THR A 207 -3.25 -4.72 -7.98
N HIS A 208 -2.48 -5.15 -6.97
CA HIS A 208 -1.88 -6.49 -6.87
C HIS A 208 -1.08 -6.94 -8.11
N GLY A 209 -0.71 -6.02 -9.02
CA GLY A 209 -0.16 -6.39 -10.31
C GLY A 209 -1.13 -7.19 -11.18
N GLY A 210 -2.42 -7.15 -10.84
CA GLY A 210 -3.48 -7.96 -11.44
C GLY A 210 -3.50 -9.42 -11.01
N GLN A 211 -2.61 -9.85 -10.09
CA GLN A 211 -2.39 -11.23 -9.60
C GLN A 211 -2.14 -12.28 -10.70
N VAL A 212 -2.80 -12.17 -11.84
CA VAL A 212 -2.65 -13.06 -13.00
C VAL A 212 -2.22 -12.25 -14.21
N VAL A 213 -1.02 -12.50 -14.69
CA VAL A 213 -0.43 -11.88 -15.88
C VAL A 213 -0.33 -12.93 -16.96
N LEU A 214 -1.00 -12.69 -18.08
CA LEU A 214 -1.00 -13.61 -19.22
C LEU A 214 0.06 -13.19 -20.26
N PRO A 215 0.75 -14.14 -20.90
CA PRO A 215 1.63 -13.83 -22.02
C PRO A 215 0.91 -13.00 -23.09
N TRP A 216 1.57 -12.01 -23.63
CA TRP A 216 1.08 -11.08 -24.68
C TRP A 216 -0.14 -10.23 -24.34
N TYR A 217 -0.86 -10.52 -23.24
CA TYR A 217 -2.02 -9.72 -22.80
C TYR A 217 -1.67 -8.79 -21.63
N GLY A 218 -0.77 -9.25 -20.74
CA GLY A 218 -0.43 -8.54 -19.50
C GLY A 218 -1.37 -8.87 -18.33
N PRO A 219 -1.45 -8.00 -17.32
CA PRO A 219 -2.33 -8.13 -16.18
C PRO A 219 -3.80 -8.24 -16.57
N THR A 220 -4.51 -9.23 -16.03
CA THR A 220 -5.91 -9.52 -16.42
C THR A 220 -6.90 -8.59 -15.75
N PHE A 221 -6.64 -8.20 -14.50
CA PHE A 221 -7.52 -7.33 -13.72
C PHE A 221 -6.71 -6.53 -12.70
N THR A 222 -6.78 -5.21 -12.73
CA THR A 222 -5.95 -4.33 -11.88
C THR A 222 -6.75 -3.52 -10.86
N ALA A 223 -8.07 -3.60 -10.84
CA ALA A 223 -8.93 -2.75 -10.02
C ALA A 223 -8.66 -1.22 -10.20
N SER A 224 -8.06 -0.83 -11.34
CA SER A 224 -7.78 0.56 -11.68
C SER A 224 -8.62 1.01 -12.88
N SER A 225 -9.12 2.24 -12.86
CA SER A 225 -9.81 2.88 -13.97
C SER A 225 -8.92 3.09 -15.18
N TYR A 226 -7.61 3.08 -14.98
CA TYR A 226 -6.60 3.27 -16.03
C TYR A 226 -6.05 1.94 -16.56
N GLY A 227 -6.72 0.84 -16.24
CA GLY A 227 -6.38 -0.48 -16.75
C GLY A 227 -4.98 -0.93 -16.32
N GLN A 228 -4.15 -1.31 -17.28
CA GLN A 228 -2.82 -1.85 -16.99
C GLN A 228 -1.76 -0.80 -16.67
N LYS A 229 -2.07 0.50 -16.84
CA LYS A 229 -1.11 1.60 -16.61
C LYS A 229 -0.50 1.55 -15.20
N PHE A 230 -1.33 1.25 -14.21
CA PHE A 230 -0.95 1.23 -12.80
C PHE A 230 -0.87 -0.20 -12.22
N ALA A 231 -0.60 -1.19 -13.06
CA ALA A 231 -0.54 -2.57 -12.59
C ALA A 231 0.59 -2.82 -11.60
N GLY A 232 1.73 -2.17 -11.74
CA GLY A 232 2.86 -2.29 -10.80
C GLY A 232 4.17 -1.74 -11.36
N GLY A 233 5.11 -1.47 -10.47
CA GLY A 233 6.41 -0.92 -10.80
C GLY A 233 6.44 0.60 -10.84
N TRP A 234 7.48 1.15 -11.47
CA TRP A 234 7.67 2.60 -11.60
C TRP A 234 6.76 3.19 -12.67
N VAL A 235 6.20 4.36 -12.37
CA VAL A 235 5.49 5.22 -13.31
C VAL A 235 5.97 6.66 -13.09
N ASP A 236 6.03 7.46 -14.17
CA ASP A 236 6.43 8.87 -14.12
C ASP A 236 5.32 9.80 -14.67
N ASP A 237 4.19 9.26 -15.08
CA ASP A 237 3.02 10.01 -15.57
C ASP A 237 1.74 9.49 -14.89
N PRO A 238 0.94 10.36 -14.21
CA PRO A 238 1.01 11.84 -14.18
C PRO A 238 2.07 12.44 -13.28
N VAL A 239 2.56 11.73 -12.26
CA VAL A 239 3.62 12.12 -11.32
C VAL A 239 4.49 10.91 -11.00
N PRO A 240 5.74 11.12 -10.51
CA PRO A 240 6.59 9.99 -10.12
C PRO A 240 5.94 9.15 -9.04
N ALA A 241 5.77 7.84 -9.32
CA ALA A 241 5.22 6.90 -8.35
C ALA A 241 5.78 5.49 -8.50
N PHE A 242 5.65 4.69 -7.45
CA PHE A 242 5.87 3.26 -7.47
C PHE A 242 4.61 2.54 -6.98
N ILE A 243 4.14 1.58 -7.77
CA ILE A 243 2.97 0.77 -7.44
C ILE A 243 3.44 -0.63 -7.06
N SER A 244 3.24 -1.01 -5.79
CA SER A 244 3.56 -2.34 -5.30
C SER A 244 2.53 -3.36 -5.76
N ARG A 245 3.02 -4.56 -6.10
CA ARG A 245 2.16 -5.72 -6.37
C ARG A 245 1.61 -6.37 -5.10
N GLY A 246 2.02 -5.88 -3.94
CA GLY A 246 1.53 -6.33 -2.66
C GLY A 246 2.04 -7.69 -2.21
N LEU A 247 1.93 -7.95 -0.91
CA LEU A 247 2.36 -9.18 -0.26
C LEU A 247 1.25 -10.22 -0.15
N GLY A 248 0.00 -9.79 -0.01
CA GLY A 248 -1.14 -10.68 0.19
C GLY A 248 -1.76 -11.21 -1.09
N LEU A 249 -2.93 -11.79 -0.89
CA LEU A 249 -3.81 -12.31 -1.94
C LEU A 249 -5.19 -11.71 -1.74
N SER A 250 -5.74 -11.13 -2.78
CA SER A 250 -7.11 -10.61 -2.81
C SER A 250 -7.96 -11.47 -3.73
N THR A 251 -9.26 -11.58 -3.44
CA THR A 251 -10.28 -12.23 -4.28
C THR A 251 -10.00 -13.73 -4.52
N ALA A 252 -8.86 -14.11 -5.07
CA ALA A 252 -8.50 -15.50 -5.35
C ALA A 252 -7.11 -15.83 -4.78
N PRO A 253 -6.90 -17.06 -4.25
CA PRO A 253 -5.64 -17.47 -3.64
C PRO A 253 -4.57 -17.86 -4.67
N ILE A 254 -4.45 -17.09 -5.75
CA ILE A 254 -3.59 -17.43 -6.88
C ILE A 254 -2.83 -16.21 -7.40
N ARG A 255 -1.56 -16.41 -7.71
CA ARG A 255 -0.73 -15.49 -8.51
C ARG A 255 -0.07 -16.26 -9.64
N VAL A 256 -0.15 -15.74 -10.86
CA VAL A 256 0.45 -16.35 -12.06
C VAL A 256 1.29 -15.29 -12.76
N ALA A 257 2.58 -15.56 -12.94
CA ALA A 257 3.56 -14.63 -13.51
C ALA A 257 3.56 -13.23 -12.85
N CYS A 258 3.06 -13.15 -11.60
CA CYS A 258 2.93 -11.92 -10.81
C CYS A 258 3.25 -12.24 -9.34
N PRO A 259 4.53 -12.46 -8.98
CA PRO A 259 4.91 -12.80 -7.63
C PRO A 259 4.53 -11.68 -6.65
N ALA A 260 4.11 -12.07 -5.44
CA ALA A 260 3.99 -11.14 -4.32
C ALA A 260 5.36 -10.53 -4.02
N GLU A 261 5.39 -9.30 -3.50
CA GLU A 261 6.65 -8.62 -3.25
C GLU A 261 6.69 -7.81 -1.96
N LEU A 262 7.85 -7.86 -1.31
CA LEU A 262 8.32 -6.89 -0.35
C LEU A 262 9.31 -5.98 -1.09
N VAL A 263 9.09 -4.68 -1.05
CA VAL A 263 9.94 -3.74 -1.80
C VAL A 263 10.85 -2.98 -0.86
N ILE A 264 12.12 -2.86 -1.23
CA ILE A 264 13.10 -2.00 -0.60
C ILE A 264 13.46 -0.89 -1.59
N HIS A 265 13.23 0.34 -1.18
CA HIS A 265 13.70 1.52 -1.89
C HIS A 265 14.93 2.07 -1.18
N ASP A 266 16.06 2.09 -1.87
CA ASP A 266 17.28 2.77 -1.45
C ASP A 266 17.33 4.14 -2.12
N PHE A 267 16.81 5.16 -1.44
CA PHE A 267 16.85 6.54 -1.94
C PHE A 267 18.19 7.18 -1.64
N VAL A 268 18.71 7.92 -2.61
CA VAL A 268 19.94 8.68 -2.47
C VAL A 268 19.69 10.16 -2.80
N PRO A 269 20.49 11.09 -2.26
CA PRO A 269 20.45 12.50 -2.68
C PRO A 269 20.57 12.65 -4.20
N GLN A 270 19.84 13.63 -4.74
CA GLN A 270 19.91 13.96 -6.17
C GLN A 270 21.12 14.81 -6.47
#